data_419a9e6531b8cd32d8d3e7f5dd8c8ff1
#
_entry.id   419a9e6531b8cd32d8d3e7f5dd8c8ff1
#
_cell.length_a   1.000
_cell.length_b   1.000
_cell.length_c   1.000
_cell.angle_alpha   90.00
_cell.angle_beta   90.00
_cell.angle_gamma   90.00
#
_symmetry.space_group_name_H-M   'P 1'
#
loop_
_entity.id
_entity.type
_entity.pdbx_description
1 polymer ?
#
loop_
_entity_poly.entity_id
_entity_poly.type
_entity_poly.pdbx_seq_one_letter_code
_entity_poly.pdbx_strand_id
1 'polypeptide(L)'
;MYLSLTIGIIYAQRTLIYAGAMIDGESKKMKVRLTIVVDDGIIVDVANGYLNASPGEIVFDLKNATVTPGWMDLHVHLGSQSSPQSYSEDFYLNPEDFAYRSVPWIEKTLLAGFTTVRDVGGEVVLAARNAVNNGYINGPRIFSAGRSIGTTGGHADPSSGLNRKFRGDPGPHEAVVNGVDDAMKAVRQRYKDGSDLIKITATGGVLSVAKNGQNPQFTEEEIKAIVETANDYEMHVAAHAHGVEGMQRAIRAGVRTIEHGTLMDKPTARLMKPVSYTHLTLPTNREV
;
A
#
# COMPACT_ATOMS: atom_id res chain seq x y z
N MET A 1 -18.37 31.85 -45.44
CA MET A 1 -18.91 31.56 -44.11
C MET A 1 -17.73 31.14 -43.22
N TYR A 2 -17.13 32.10 -42.48
CA TYR A 2 -15.99 31.84 -41.61
C TYR A 2 -16.48 31.26 -40.28
N LEU A 3 -16.12 30.03 -39.99
CA LEU A 3 -16.36 29.40 -38.68
C LEU A 3 -15.25 29.90 -37.74
N SER A 4 -15.60 30.83 -36.84
CA SER A 4 -14.70 31.27 -35.75
C SER A 4 -14.67 30.16 -34.72
N LEU A 5 -13.56 29.39 -34.65
CA LEU A 5 -13.29 28.50 -33.53
C LEU A 5 -12.85 29.36 -32.34
N THR A 6 -13.74 29.66 -31.44
CA THR A 6 -13.38 30.16 -30.11
C THR A 6 -12.76 29.00 -29.32
N ILE A 7 -11.44 28.95 -29.25
CA ILE A 7 -10.72 28.10 -28.27
C ILE A 7 -11.02 28.73 -26.91
N GLY A 8 -11.94 28.14 -26.18
CA GLY A 8 -12.14 28.47 -24.79
C GLY A 8 -10.89 28.04 -24.00
N ILE A 9 -10.10 29.02 -23.58
CA ILE A 9 -9.02 28.77 -22.60
C ILE A 9 -9.73 28.39 -21.32
N ILE A 10 -9.70 27.09 -20.96
CA ILE A 10 -10.14 26.64 -19.64
C ILE A 10 -9.06 27.14 -18.68
N TYR A 11 -9.30 28.30 -18.06
CA TYR A 11 -8.49 28.72 -16.92
C TYR A 11 -8.73 27.71 -15.80
N ALA A 12 -7.68 27.12 -15.26
CA ALA A 12 -7.76 26.39 -14.02
C ALA A 12 -8.46 27.26 -12.96
N GLN A 13 -9.56 26.78 -12.43
CA GLN A 13 -10.41 27.58 -11.56
C GLN A 13 -9.82 27.61 -10.16
N ARG A 14 -9.38 28.81 -9.73
CA ARG A 14 -8.83 29.01 -8.39
C ARG A 14 -9.89 28.68 -7.35
N THR A 15 -9.51 27.91 -6.33
CA THR A 15 -10.38 27.40 -5.27
C THR A 15 -9.93 27.94 -3.92
N LEU A 16 -10.85 28.46 -3.14
CA LEU A 16 -10.64 28.87 -1.76
C LEU A 16 -11.32 27.89 -0.80
N ILE A 17 -10.56 27.31 0.12
CA ILE A 17 -11.11 26.43 1.16
C ILE A 17 -11.01 27.17 2.50
N TYR A 18 -12.18 27.57 3.03
CA TYR A 18 -12.25 28.21 4.34
C TYR A 18 -12.22 27.13 5.43
N ALA A 19 -11.12 26.99 6.13
CA ALA A 19 -10.95 26.02 7.20
C ALA A 19 -11.19 26.66 8.57
N GLY A 20 -12.04 26.07 9.40
CA GLY A 20 -12.20 26.47 10.80
C GLY A 20 -10.94 26.19 11.59
N ALA A 21 -10.33 25.04 11.33
CA ALA A 21 -9.04 24.63 11.87
C ALA A 21 -8.24 23.84 10.82
N MET A 22 -6.92 23.76 10.97
CA MET A 22 -6.03 22.96 10.14
C MET A 22 -4.93 22.30 10.97
N ILE A 23 -4.70 21.03 10.72
CA ILE A 23 -3.53 20.27 11.15
C ILE A 23 -2.68 20.04 9.90
N ASP A 24 -1.47 20.61 9.86
CA ASP A 24 -0.61 20.56 8.65
C ASP A 24 0.45 19.44 8.71
N GLY A 25 0.53 18.70 9.82
CA GLY A 25 1.53 17.66 10.01
C GLY A 25 2.94 18.15 10.41
N GLU A 26 3.20 19.44 10.33
CA GLU A 26 4.50 20.06 10.64
C GLU A 26 4.46 20.89 11.93
N SER A 27 3.40 21.66 12.13
CA SER A 27 3.23 22.56 13.25
C SER A 27 2.84 21.79 14.51
N LYS A 28 3.46 22.15 15.65
CA LYS A 28 3.07 21.59 16.96
C LYS A 28 1.68 22.04 17.43
N LYS A 29 1.11 23.06 16.81
CA LYS A 29 -0.17 23.64 17.18
C LYS A 29 -1.09 23.69 15.98
N MET A 30 -2.36 23.37 16.22
CA MET A 30 -3.43 23.53 15.24
C MET A 30 -3.57 25.01 14.87
N LYS A 31 -3.61 25.30 13.57
CA LYS A 31 -3.92 26.63 13.04
C LYS A 31 -5.43 26.80 12.95
N VAL A 32 -5.95 28.03 13.11
CA VAL A 32 -7.39 28.30 13.11
C VAL A 32 -7.74 29.46 12.21
N ARG A 33 -8.92 29.43 11.63
CA ARG A 33 -9.47 30.50 10.75
C ARG A 33 -8.52 30.80 9.58
N LEU A 34 -8.49 29.91 8.62
CA LEU A 34 -7.56 29.94 7.47
C LEU A 34 -8.32 29.87 6.14
N THR A 35 -7.71 30.42 5.11
CA THR A 35 -8.06 30.12 3.73
C THR A 35 -6.91 29.35 3.09
N ILE A 36 -7.17 28.12 2.64
CA ILE A 36 -6.25 27.36 1.80
C ILE A 36 -6.60 27.73 0.36
N VAL A 37 -5.61 28.25 -0.37
CA VAL A 37 -5.75 28.68 -1.76
C VAL A 37 -5.19 27.60 -2.66
N VAL A 38 -6.03 27.07 -3.53
CA VAL A 38 -5.66 26.04 -4.51
C VAL A 38 -5.76 26.64 -5.91
N ASP A 39 -4.72 26.51 -6.70
CA ASP A 39 -4.68 26.92 -8.09
C ASP A 39 -4.10 25.76 -8.92
N ASP A 40 -4.79 25.37 -9.98
CA ASP A 40 -4.46 24.20 -10.81
C ASP A 40 -4.17 22.93 -10.00
N GLY A 41 -4.98 22.64 -8.97
CA GLY A 41 -4.82 21.48 -8.11
C GLY A 41 -3.66 21.55 -7.11
N ILE A 42 -2.92 22.67 -7.05
CA ILE A 42 -1.78 22.88 -6.16
C ILE A 42 -2.15 23.89 -5.07
N ILE A 43 -1.81 23.59 -3.82
CA ILE A 43 -1.91 24.57 -2.73
C ILE A 43 -0.81 25.62 -2.95
N VAL A 44 -1.24 26.85 -3.27
CA VAL A 44 -0.32 27.97 -3.55
C VAL A 44 -0.17 28.92 -2.36
N ASP A 45 -1.14 28.92 -1.42
CA ASP A 45 -1.08 29.73 -0.21
C ASP A 45 -1.94 29.17 0.91
N VAL A 46 -1.60 29.49 2.16
CA VAL A 46 -2.40 29.22 3.37
C VAL A 46 -2.46 30.51 4.18
N ALA A 47 -3.45 31.34 3.87
CA ALA A 47 -3.62 32.68 4.44
C ALA A 47 -4.39 32.64 5.78
N ASN A 48 -4.03 33.55 6.69
CA ASN A 48 -4.79 33.77 7.92
C ASN A 48 -6.12 34.50 7.62
N GLY A 49 -7.19 34.06 8.26
CA GLY A 49 -8.53 34.61 8.05
C GLY A 49 -9.23 34.01 6.82
N TYR A 50 -10.39 34.57 6.50
CA TYR A 50 -11.17 34.15 5.32
C TYR A 50 -11.04 35.21 4.25
N LEU A 51 -10.39 34.89 3.15
CA LEU A 51 -10.20 35.80 2.01
C LEU A 51 -11.54 36.01 1.29
N ASN A 52 -11.72 37.21 0.74
CA ASN A 52 -12.87 37.46 -0.14
C ASN A 52 -12.66 36.74 -1.47
N ALA A 53 -13.65 35.96 -1.89
CA ALA A 53 -13.62 35.32 -3.19
C ALA A 53 -13.83 36.34 -4.31
N SER A 54 -13.06 36.22 -5.37
CA SER A 54 -13.27 36.98 -6.63
C SER A 54 -14.34 36.29 -7.49
N PRO A 55 -14.99 37.02 -8.42
CA PRO A 55 -15.92 36.40 -9.36
C PRO A 55 -15.25 35.24 -10.14
N GLY A 56 -15.88 34.06 -10.12
CA GLY A 56 -15.37 32.86 -10.79
C GLY A 56 -14.52 31.94 -9.92
N GLU A 57 -14.13 32.31 -8.72
CA GLU A 57 -13.47 31.41 -7.78
C GLU A 57 -14.49 30.45 -7.13
N ILE A 58 -14.07 29.18 -6.92
CA ILE A 58 -14.85 28.20 -6.15
C ILE A 58 -14.55 28.37 -4.67
N VAL A 59 -15.60 28.31 -3.83
CA VAL A 59 -15.46 28.37 -2.37
C VAL A 59 -15.99 27.09 -1.73
N PHE A 60 -15.13 26.41 -0.97
CA PHE A 60 -15.56 25.37 -0.02
C PHE A 60 -15.59 25.96 1.37
N ASP A 61 -16.78 26.12 1.95
CA ASP A 61 -16.96 26.65 3.31
C ASP A 61 -16.90 25.53 4.35
N LEU A 62 -15.71 25.32 4.92
CA LEU A 62 -15.42 24.37 5.98
C LEU A 62 -15.08 25.09 7.30
N LYS A 63 -15.69 26.25 7.55
CA LYS A 63 -15.43 27.07 8.76
C LYS A 63 -15.74 26.34 10.06
N ASN A 64 -16.58 25.32 10.03
CA ASN A 64 -16.94 24.49 11.18
C ASN A 64 -16.22 23.12 11.20
N ALA A 65 -15.23 22.93 10.32
CA ALA A 65 -14.49 21.68 10.20
C ALA A 65 -12.98 21.89 10.42
N THR A 66 -12.30 20.78 10.72
CA THR A 66 -10.85 20.70 10.72
C THR A 66 -10.37 20.06 9.44
N VAL A 67 -9.51 20.75 8.72
CA VAL A 67 -8.85 20.25 7.50
C VAL A 67 -7.51 19.62 7.88
N THR A 68 -7.23 18.47 7.28
CA THR A 68 -5.95 17.75 7.42
C THR A 68 -5.38 17.43 6.05
N PRO A 69 -4.07 17.19 5.92
CA PRO A 69 -3.55 16.52 4.74
C PRO A 69 -4.26 15.18 4.53
N GLY A 70 -4.31 14.73 3.28
CA GLY A 70 -4.82 13.38 2.99
C GLY A 70 -4.05 12.33 3.78
N TRP A 71 -4.76 11.39 4.37
CA TRP A 71 -4.16 10.34 5.18
C TRP A 71 -3.47 9.30 4.29
N MET A 72 -2.48 8.62 4.87
CA MET A 72 -1.75 7.53 4.21
C MET A 72 -1.93 6.25 5.03
N ASP A 73 -2.31 5.16 4.34
CA ASP A 73 -2.28 3.81 4.91
C ASP A 73 -1.19 3.00 4.20
N LEU A 74 -0.18 2.58 4.97
CA LEU A 74 0.99 1.89 4.42
C LEU A 74 0.85 0.36 4.44
N HIS A 75 -0.33 -0.17 4.79
CA HIS A 75 -0.60 -1.60 4.76
C HIS A 75 -2.06 -1.88 4.44
N VAL A 76 -2.36 -2.01 3.16
CA VAL A 76 -3.70 -2.36 2.67
C VAL A 76 -3.65 -3.55 1.73
N HIS A 77 -4.82 -4.17 1.52
CA HIS A 77 -5.09 -5.21 0.52
C HIS A 77 -6.36 -4.82 -0.25
N LEU A 78 -6.22 -3.97 -1.26
CA LEU A 78 -7.36 -3.42 -2.01
C LEU A 78 -8.04 -4.44 -2.92
N GLY A 79 -7.32 -5.49 -3.30
CA GLY A 79 -7.81 -6.52 -4.22
C GLY A 79 -8.80 -7.51 -3.61
N SER A 80 -8.97 -7.54 -2.28
CA SER A 80 -9.82 -8.50 -1.61
C SER A 80 -10.45 -7.94 -0.35
N GLN A 81 -11.55 -8.59 0.08
CA GLN A 81 -12.16 -8.39 1.40
C GLN A 81 -12.39 -9.74 2.04
N SER A 82 -12.01 -9.87 3.32
CA SER A 82 -12.29 -11.09 4.08
C SER A 82 -13.80 -11.29 4.25
N SER A 83 -14.28 -12.47 3.89
CA SER A 83 -15.67 -12.87 4.03
C SER A 83 -15.72 -14.37 4.35
N PRO A 84 -16.84 -14.89 4.85
CA PRO A 84 -17.02 -16.34 5.01
C PRO A 84 -16.86 -17.13 3.71
N GLN A 85 -17.00 -16.48 2.55
CA GLN A 85 -16.90 -17.09 1.23
C GLN A 85 -15.51 -17.00 0.62
N SER A 86 -14.58 -16.18 1.18
CA SER A 86 -13.27 -15.91 0.56
C SER A 86 -12.52 -17.16 0.16
N TYR A 87 -12.53 -18.22 1.00
CA TYR A 87 -11.87 -19.47 0.67
C TYR A 87 -12.48 -20.17 -0.55
N SER A 88 -13.81 -20.17 -0.68
CA SER A 88 -14.48 -20.83 -1.81
C SER A 88 -14.39 -19.98 -3.09
N GLU A 89 -14.31 -18.68 -2.98
CA GLU A 89 -14.21 -17.76 -4.12
C GLU A 89 -12.96 -18.01 -4.96
N ASP A 90 -11.84 -18.38 -4.34
CA ASP A 90 -10.58 -18.73 -5.02
C ASP A 90 -10.70 -19.92 -5.99
N PHE A 91 -11.78 -20.72 -5.88
CA PHE A 91 -12.02 -21.88 -6.75
C PHE A 91 -12.88 -21.56 -7.99
N TYR A 92 -13.62 -20.45 -8.01
CA TYR A 92 -14.56 -20.17 -9.10
C TYR A 92 -14.52 -18.74 -9.63
N LEU A 93 -13.86 -17.80 -8.93
CA LEU A 93 -13.66 -16.45 -9.43
C LEU A 93 -12.32 -16.33 -10.17
N ASN A 94 -12.33 -15.52 -11.22
CA ASN A 94 -11.13 -15.17 -11.97
C ASN A 94 -10.54 -13.85 -11.46
N PRO A 95 -9.28 -13.53 -11.79
CA PRO A 95 -8.65 -12.25 -11.40
C PRO A 95 -9.48 -11.02 -11.81
N GLU A 96 -10.17 -11.07 -12.95
CA GLU A 96 -11.04 -10.00 -13.43
C GLU A 96 -12.23 -9.74 -12.51
N ASP A 97 -12.80 -10.80 -11.91
CA ASP A 97 -13.90 -10.67 -10.95
C ASP A 97 -13.44 -9.92 -9.71
N PHE A 98 -12.25 -10.25 -9.19
CA PHE A 98 -11.63 -9.55 -8.07
C PHE A 98 -11.28 -8.10 -8.43
N ALA A 99 -10.78 -7.86 -9.64
CA ALA A 99 -10.46 -6.51 -10.11
C ALA A 99 -11.71 -5.60 -10.13
N TYR A 100 -12.82 -6.04 -10.71
CA TYR A 100 -14.06 -5.25 -10.71
C TYR A 100 -14.65 -5.07 -9.31
N ARG A 101 -14.59 -6.08 -8.47
CA ARG A 101 -15.06 -6.01 -7.07
C ARG A 101 -14.22 -5.07 -6.21
N SER A 102 -12.96 -4.84 -6.54
CA SER A 102 -12.07 -3.93 -5.82
C SER A 102 -12.40 -2.45 -6.05
N VAL A 103 -13.01 -2.09 -7.18
CA VAL A 103 -13.29 -0.70 -7.54
C VAL A 103 -14.05 0.07 -6.46
N PRO A 104 -15.21 -0.41 -5.94
CA PRO A 104 -15.92 0.30 -4.88
C PRO A 104 -15.13 0.36 -3.56
N TRP A 105 -14.22 -0.55 -3.28
CA TRP A 105 -13.37 -0.49 -2.08
C TRP A 105 -12.28 0.55 -2.21
N ILE A 106 -11.68 0.67 -3.39
CA ILE A 106 -10.70 1.70 -3.74
C ILE A 106 -11.32 3.09 -3.59
N GLU A 107 -12.52 3.30 -4.14
CA GLU A 107 -13.24 4.57 -4.02
C GLU A 107 -13.61 4.87 -2.56
N LYS A 108 -14.13 3.90 -1.80
CA LYS A 108 -14.42 4.06 -0.38
C LYS A 108 -13.18 4.44 0.44
N THR A 109 -12.02 3.90 0.10
CA THR A 109 -10.75 4.22 0.76
C THR A 109 -10.41 5.70 0.54
N LEU A 110 -10.53 6.20 -0.69
CA LEU A 110 -10.34 7.62 -0.98
C LEU A 110 -11.35 8.49 -0.23
N LEU A 111 -12.64 8.14 -0.28
CA LEU A 111 -13.70 8.91 0.38
C LEU A 111 -13.60 8.88 1.92
N ALA A 112 -12.94 7.89 2.49
CA ALA A 112 -12.62 7.86 3.92
C ALA A 112 -11.44 8.79 4.29
N GLY A 113 -10.85 9.49 3.31
CA GLY A 113 -9.76 10.46 3.52
C GLY A 113 -8.36 9.92 3.29
N PHE A 114 -8.21 8.65 2.90
CA PHE A 114 -6.91 8.08 2.54
C PHE A 114 -6.58 8.42 1.10
N THR A 115 -5.68 9.37 0.88
CA THR A 115 -5.29 9.84 -0.46
C THR A 115 -4.07 9.12 -1.02
N THR A 116 -3.35 8.36 -0.19
CA THR A 116 -2.22 7.52 -0.58
C THR A 116 -2.25 6.23 0.21
N VAL A 117 -2.02 5.11 -0.47
CA VAL A 117 -1.97 3.79 0.15
C VAL A 117 -0.80 2.96 -0.39
N ARG A 118 -0.30 2.06 0.45
CA ARG A 118 0.65 1.03 0.05
C ARG A 118 -0.03 -0.34 0.16
N ASP A 119 -0.34 -0.93 -0.99
CA ASP A 119 -0.87 -2.28 -1.06
C ASP A 119 0.29 -3.29 -1.03
N VAL A 120 0.25 -4.15 -0.03
CA VAL A 120 1.33 -5.09 0.27
C VAL A 120 1.00 -6.53 -0.09
N GLY A 121 0.03 -6.72 -0.98
CA GLY A 121 -0.25 -8.04 -1.54
C GLY A 121 -1.59 -8.12 -2.27
N GLY A 122 -1.55 -8.42 -3.54
CA GLY A 122 -2.75 -8.60 -4.36
C GLY A 122 -2.41 -8.65 -5.84
N GLU A 123 -2.92 -9.64 -6.54
CA GLU A 123 -2.63 -9.83 -7.96
C GLU A 123 -3.19 -8.71 -8.82
N VAL A 124 -4.44 -8.29 -8.52
CA VAL A 124 -5.19 -7.34 -9.37
C VAL A 124 -4.85 -5.88 -9.09
N VAL A 125 -4.13 -5.57 -8.01
CA VAL A 125 -3.91 -4.19 -7.55
C VAL A 125 -2.99 -3.41 -8.47
N LEU A 126 -2.07 -4.07 -9.17
CA LEU A 126 -1.24 -3.41 -10.20
C LEU A 126 -2.10 -2.84 -11.33
N ALA A 127 -3.10 -3.60 -11.81
CA ALA A 127 -4.05 -3.13 -12.80
C ALA A 127 -4.95 -2.01 -12.25
N ALA A 128 -5.42 -2.15 -11.01
CA ALA A 128 -6.22 -1.13 -10.34
C ALA A 128 -5.46 0.19 -10.17
N ARG A 129 -4.18 0.14 -9.73
CA ARG A 129 -3.29 1.31 -9.68
C ARG A 129 -3.18 2.01 -11.02
N ASN A 130 -2.97 1.23 -12.09
CA ASN A 130 -2.87 1.79 -13.44
C ASN A 130 -4.20 2.44 -13.88
N ALA A 131 -5.35 1.85 -13.51
CA ALA A 131 -6.66 2.42 -13.80
C ALA A 131 -6.89 3.75 -13.04
N VAL A 132 -6.47 3.85 -11.77
CA VAL A 132 -6.51 5.11 -11.01
C VAL A 132 -5.60 6.15 -11.65
N ASN A 133 -4.35 5.79 -11.98
CA ASN A 133 -3.37 6.71 -12.57
C ASN A 133 -3.80 7.25 -13.95
N ASN A 134 -4.58 6.47 -14.70
CA ASN A 134 -5.13 6.88 -15.99
C ASN A 134 -6.52 7.55 -15.87
N GLY A 135 -7.05 7.73 -14.67
CA GLY A 135 -8.35 8.37 -14.44
C GLY A 135 -9.56 7.53 -14.86
N TYR A 136 -9.41 6.21 -15.05
CA TYR A 136 -10.51 5.32 -15.39
C TYR A 136 -11.40 5.01 -14.19
N ILE A 137 -10.83 5.01 -12.98
CA ILE A 137 -11.53 4.85 -11.72
C ILE A 137 -11.03 5.86 -10.70
N ASN A 138 -11.91 6.27 -9.78
CA ASN A 138 -11.53 7.12 -8.65
C ASN A 138 -10.85 6.31 -7.57
N GLY A 139 -9.75 6.82 -7.02
CA GLY A 139 -9.02 6.14 -5.95
C GLY A 139 -7.86 6.95 -5.41
N PRO A 140 -7.24 6.48 -4.31
CA PRO A 140 -6.02 7.07 -3.77
C PRO A 140 -4.84 6.82 -4.71
N ARG A 141 -3.73 7.51 -4.49
CA ARG A 141 -2.45 7.10 -5.06
C ARG A 141 -2.06 5.75 -4.47
N ILE A 142 -1.82 4.75 -5.32
CA ILE A 142 -1.54 3.37 -4.91
C ILE A 142 -0.08 3.04 -5.22
N PHE A 143 0.66 2.56 -4.21
CA PHE A 143 1.93 1.86 -4.38
C PHE A 143 1.67 0.38 -4.13
N SER A 144 2.00 -0.50 -5.07
CA SER A 144 1.64 -1.91 -4.98
C SER A 144 2.84 -2.84 -5.07
N ALA A 145 2.89 -3.81 -4.18
CA ALA A 145 3.87 -4.91 -4.22
C ALA A 145 3.51 -6.00 -5.24
N GLY A 146 2.27 -6.01 -5.75
CA GLY A 146 1.78 -7.18 -6.47
C GLY A 146 1.71 -8.40 -5.55
N ARG A 147 2.01 -9.59 -6.05
CA ARG A 147 2.02 -10.82 -5.25
C ARG A 147 3.14 -10.80 -4.21
N SER A 148 2.80 -11.08 -2.96
CA SER A 148 3.78 -11.26 -1.87
C SER A 148 4.63 -12.51 -2.12
N ILE A 149 5.94 -12.42 -1.88
CA ILE A 149 6.86 -13.55 -2.01
C ILE A 149 6.85 -14.36 -0.70
N GLY A 150 6.62 -15.66 -0.82
CA GLY A 150 6.66 -16.64 0.27
C GLY A 150 7.51 -17.85 -0.09
N THR A 151 7.64 -18.77 0.85
CA THR A 151 8.30 -20.08 0.63
C THR A 151 7.24 -21.16 0.45
N THR A 152 7.60 -22.32 -0.10
CA THR A 152 6.71 -23.48 -0.18
C THR A 152 6.12 -23.82 1.20
N GLY A 153 4.79 -23.87 1.27
CA GLY A 153 4.06 -24.08 2.53
C GLY A 153 4.07 -22.89 3.49
N GLY A 154 4.62 -21.75 3.06
CA GLY A 154 4.65 -20.50 3.80
C GLY A 154 3.33 -19.74 3.77
N HIS A 155 3.30 -18.59 4.45
CA HIS A 155 2.09 -17.76 4.60
C HIS A 155 1.56 -17.22 3.25
N ALA A 156 2.45 -16.88 2.31
CA ALA A 156 2.08 -16.38 0.99
C ALA A 156 2.06 -17.47 -0.10
N ASP A 157 2.19 -18.75 0.24
CA ASP A 157 2.05 -19.83 -0.74
C ASP A 157 0.57 -19.98 -1.14
N PRO A 158 0.20 -19.66 -2.39
CA PRO A 158 -1.20 -19.71 -2.82
C PRO A 158 -1.78 -21.13 -2.86
N SER A 159 -0.93 -22.15 -2.80
CA SER A 159 -1.35 -23.55 -2.81
C SER A 159 -1.55 -24.15 -1.40
N SER A 160 -1.20 -23.40 -0.35
CA SER A 160 -1.33 -23.85 1.02
C SER A 160 -2.80 -24.11 1.39
N GLY A 161 -3.08 -25.29 1.94
CA GLY A 161 -4.44 -25.68 2.33
C GLY A 161 -5.29 -26.27 1.20
N LEU A 162 -4.85 -26.21 -0.06
CA LEU A 162 -5.58 -26.78 -1.18
C LEU A 162 -5.51 -28.31 -1.21
N ASN A 163 -6.53 -28.94 -1.79
CA ASN A 163 -6.49 -30.37 -2.10
C ASN A 163 -5.32 -30.67 -3.06
N ARG A 164 -4.64 -31.80 -2.86
CA ARG A 164 -3.46 -32.22 -3.65
C ARG A 164 -3.65 -32.18 -5.16
N LYS A 165 -4.89 -32.39 -5.64
CA LYS A 165 -5.20 -32.33 -7.07
C LYS A 165 -5.10 -30.92 -7.68
N PHE A 166 -5.19 -29.87 -6.83
CA PHE A 166 -5.24 -28.47 -7.25
C PHE A 166 -4.01 -27.65 -6.85
N ARG A 167 -3.10 -28.22 -6.02
CA ARG A 167 -1.96 -27.49 -5.49
C ARG A 167 -0.97 -27.04 -6.56
N GLY A 168 -0.76 -27.87 -7.59
CA GLY A 168 0.36 -27.67 -8.51
C GLY A 168 1.71 -27.70 -7.79
N ASP A 169 2.67 -27.01 -8.39
CA ASP A 169 4.00 -26.76 -7.83
C ASP A 169 4.39 -25.30 -8.15
N PRO A 170 3.83 -24.31 -7.39
CA PRO A 170 4.05 -22.91 -7.66
C PRO A 170 5.51 -22.53 -7.42
N GLY A 171 6.06 -21.70 -8.30
CA GLY A 171 7.44 -21.26 -8.28
C GLY A 171 7.60 -19.74 -8.22
N PRO A 172 8.76 -19.19 -8.60
CA PRO A 172 9.05 -17.75 -8.53
C PRO A 172 8.07 -16.86 -9.32
N HIS A 173 7.44 -17.40 -10.37
CA HIS A 173 6.40 -16.69 -11.11
C HIS A 173 5.16 -16.43 -10.25
N GLU A 174 4.71 -17.43 -9.50
CA GLU A 174 3.62 -17.37 -8.54
C GLU A 174 4.05 -16.79 -7.19
N ALA A 175 5.30 -16.30 -7.09
CA ALA A 175 5.93 -15.73 -5.90
C ALA A 175 6.24 -16.76 -4.78
N VAL A 176 6.44 -18.03 -5.14
CA VAL A 176 6.93 -19.06 -4.22
C VAL A 176 8.40 -19.36 -4.52
N VAL A 177 9.25 -19.29 -3.50
CA VAL A 177 10.71 -19.41 -3.66
C VAL A 177 11.32 -20.40 -2.67
N ASN A 178 12.36 -21.09 -3.13
CA ASN A 178 13.14 -22.00 -2.32
C ASN A 178 14.62 -21.83 -2.71
N GLY A 179 15.34 -21.06 -1.92
CA GLY A 179 16.73 -20.72 -2.16
C GLY A 179 16.96 -19.40 -2.89
N VAL A 180 18.24 -19.02 -2.98
CA VAL A 180 18.68 -17.71 -3.47
C VAL A 180 18.32 -17.46 -4.93
N ASP A 181 18.47 -18.43 -5.81
CA ASP A 181 18.20 -18.28 -7.24
C ASP A 181 16.72 -18.00 -7.51
N ASP A 182 15.82 -18.73 -6.82
CA ASP A 182 14.38 -18.50 -6.89
C ASP A 182 14.02 -17.12 -6.32
N ALA A 183 14.62 -16.73 -5.20
CA ALA A 183 14.42 -15.44 -4.58
C ALA A 183 14.75 -14.28 -5.53
N MET A 184 15.92 -14.33 -6.19
CA MET A 184 16.31 -13.35 -7.20
C MET A 184 15.36 -13.34 -8.41
N LYS A 185 14.95 -14.53 -8.87
CA LYS A 185 14.02 -14.66 -9.99
C LYS A 185 12.65 -14.07 -9.67
N ALA A 186 12.14 -14.29 -8.45
CA ALA A 186 10.85 -13.75 -8.02
C ALA A 186 10.87 -12.21 -7.97
N VAL A 187 11.94 -11.59 -7.46
CA VAL A 187 12.09 -10.12 -7.46
C VAL A 187 12.07 -9.57 -8.89
N ARG A 188 12.85 -10.17 -9.80
CA ARG A 188 12.88 -9.78 -11.22
C ARG A 188 11.52 -9.94 -11.89
N GLN A 189 10.77 -10.97 -11.50
CA GLN A 189 9.39 -11.13 -11.98
C GLN A 189 8.49 -10.01 -11.46
N ARG A 190 8.56 -9.64 -10.18
CA ARG A 190 7.78 -8.50 -9.63
C ARG A 190 8.13 -7.19 -10.32
N TYR A 191 9.41 -6.94 -10.58
CA TYR A 191 9.84 -5.77 -11.36
C TYR A 191 9.24 -5.79 -12.78
N LYS A 192 9.29 -6.93 -13.46
CA LYS A 192 8.70 -7.11 -14.81
C LYS A 192 7.18 -6.87 -14.80
N ASP A 193 6.49 -7.28 -13.73
CA ASP A 193 5.04 -7.10 -13.54
C ASP A 193 4.68 -5.63 -13.23
N GLY A 194 5.68 -4.79 -12.90
CA GLY A 194 5.52 -3.38 -12.59
C GLY A 194 5.24 -3.08 -11.13
N SER A 195 5.67 -3.93 -10.20
CA SER A 195 5.58 -3.65 -8.75
C SER A 195 6.41 -2.43 -8.36
N ASP A 196 5.91 -1.65 -7.38
CA ASP A 196 6.60 -0.46 -6.84
C ASP A 196 7.54 -0.82 -5.69
N LEU A 197 7.32 -1.97 -5.08
CA LEU A 197 8.09 -2.50 -3.95
C LEU A 197 7.97 -4.03 -3.92
N ILE A 198 8.78 -4.65 -3.07
CA ILE A 198 8.70 -6.09 -2.80
C ILE A 198 8.04 -6.32 -1.43
N LYS A 199 7.11 -7.27 -1.35
CA LYS A 199 6.60 -7.80 -0.07
C LYS A 199 7.03 -9.23 0.10
N ILE A 200 7.53 -9.57 1.29
CA ILE A 200 7.82 -10.96 1.71
C ILE A 200 7.01 -11.33 2.95
N THR A 201 6.85 -12.62 3.18
CA THR A 201 6.28 -13.18 4.42
C THR A 201 7.36 -13.89 5.22
N ALA A 202 8.09 -13.13 6.07
CA ALA A 202 9.23 -13.65 6.82
C ALA A 202 8.84 -14.65 7.93
N THR A 203 7.57 -14.64 8.35
CA THR A 203 7.00 -15.63 9.30
C THR A 203 5.68 -16.17 8.78
N GLY A 204 5.16 -17.17 9.44
CA GLY A 204 3.75 -17.55 9.33
C GLY A 204 2.83 -16.37 9.68
N GLY A 205 1.55 -16.49 9.39
CA GLY A 205 0.53 -15.48 9.65
C GLY A 205 -0.72 -16.09 10.31
N VAL A 206 -1.56 -15.23 10.87
CA VAL A 206 -2.79 -15.64 11.57
C VAL A 206 -3.79 -16.29 10.61
N LEU A 207 -3.84 -15.82 9.37
CA LEU A 207 -4.78 -16.33 8.35
C LEU A 207 -4.21 -17.47 7.50
N SER A 208 -2.96 -17.88 7.74
CA SER A 208 -2.37 -19.00 7.00
C SER A 208 -2.71 -20.35 7.61
N VAL A 209 -2.71 -21.39 6.77
CA VAL A 209 -2.90 -22.79 7.20
C VAL A 209 -1.65 -23.32 7.94
N ALA A 210 -0.64 -22.48 8.19
CA ALA A 210 0.59 -22.84 8.89
C ALA A 210 0.31 -23.23 10.35
N LYS A 211 1.06 -24.22 10.86
CA LYS A 211 0.93 -24.68 12.24
C LYS A 211 1.25 -23.64 13.29
N ASN A 212 2.04 -22.62 12.92
CA ASN A 212 2.49 -21.58 13.83
C ASN A 212 2.75 -20.29 13.04
N GLY A 213 2.10 -19.19 13.45
CA GLY A 213 2.27 -17.87 12.86
C GLY A 213 3.60 -17.16 13.21
N GLN A 214 4.41 -17.71 14.11
CA GLN A 214 5.61 -17.07 14.64
C GLN A 214 6.91 -17.56 13.99
N ASN A 215 6.91 -18.79 13.46
CA ASN A 215 8.12 -19.42 12.96
C ASN A 215 8.65 -18.69 11.71
N PRO A 216 9.99 -18.50 11.59
CA PRO A 216 10.58 -17.96 10.39
C PRO A 216 10.35 -18.90 9.21
N GLN A 217 10.10 -18.33 8.04
CA GLN A 217 9.82 -19.06 6.81
C GLN A 217 10.89 -18.87 5.73
N PHE A 218 11.82 -17.96 5.96
CA PHE A 218 12.99 -17.71 5.11
C PHE A 218 14.29 -17.91 5.89
N THR A 219 15.33 -18.30 5.19
CA THR A 219 16.70 -18.12 5.68
C THR A 219 17.11 -16.65 5.55
N GLU A 220 18.14 -16.23 6.25
CA GLU A 220 18.66 -14.86 6.14
C GLU A 220 19.29 -14.60 4.77
N GLU A 221 19.90 -15.62 4.16
CA GLU A 221 20.50 -15.56 2.83
C GLU A 221 19.45 -15.34 1.74
N GLU A 222 18.31 -16.00 1.81
CA GLU A 222 17.20 -15.79 0.87
C GLU A 222 16.66 -14.35 0.97
N ILE A 223 16.43 -13.85 2.20
CA ILE A 223 15.95 -12.47 2.39
C ILE A 223 17.00 -11.47 1.88
N LYS A 224 18.28 -11.72 2.15
CA LYS A 224 19.37 -10.87 1.68
C LYS A 224 19.42 -10.80 0.16
N ALA A 225 19.28 -11.95 -0.52
CA ALA A 225 19.23 -12.00 -1.98
C ALA A 225 18.02 -11.22 -2.54
N ILE A 226 16.86 -11.29 -1.87
CA ILE A 226 15.68 -10.49 -2.23
C ILE A 226 15.99 -8.99 -2.09
N VAL A 227 16.58 -8.58 -0.95
CA VAL A 227 16.86 -7.15 -0.68
C VAL A 227 17.89 -6.60 -1.66
N GLU A 228 19.00 -7.31 -1.88
CA GLU A 228 20.04 -6.89 -2.82
C GLU A 228 19.50 -6.78 -4.24
N THR A 229 18.76 -7.78 -4.70
CA THR A 229 18.14 -7.74 -6.03
C THR A 229 17.09 -6.62 -6.16
N ALA A 230 16.29 -6.36 -5.12
CA ALA A 230 15.31 -5.28 -5.12
C ALA A 230 15.99 -3.91 -5.19
N ASN A 231 17.10 -3.73 -4.48
CA ASN A 231 17.88 -2.48 -4.50
C ASN A 231 18.44 -2.16 -5.89
N ASP A 232 18.85 -3.18 -6.68
CA ASP A 232 19.28 -2.99 -8.08
C ASP A 232 18.19 -2.36 -8.96
N TYR A 233 16.93 -2.50 -8.57
CA TYR A 233 15.76 -1.93 -9.25
C TYR A 233 15.13 -0.75 -8.48
N GLU A 234 15.83 -0.17 -7.52
CA GLU A 234 15.36 0.94 -6.67
C GLU A 234 14.07 0.63 -5.89
N MET A 235 13.79 -0.66 -5.67
CA MET A 235 12.66 -1.13 -4.89
C MET A 235 13.08 -1.44 -3.46
N HIS A 236 12.24 -1.08 -2.49
CA HIS A 236 12.44 -1.50 -1.11
C HIS A 236 11.65 -2.78 -0.80
N VAL A 237 12.04 -3.46 0.28
CA VAL A 237 11.38 -4.69 0.75
C VAL A 237 10.62 -4.42 2.03
N ALA A 238 9.35 -4.82 2.07
CA ALA A 238 8.49 -4.87 3.25
C ALA A 238 8.32 -6.33 3.71
N ALA A 239 8.44 -6.61 5.01
CA ALA A 239 8.36 -7.96 5.54
C ALA A 239 7.23 -8.12 6.54
N HIS A 240 6.23 -8.98 6.22
CA HIS A 240 5.32 -9.50 7.23
C HIS A 240 6.12 -10.33 8.24
N ALA A 241 6.00 -10.03 9.52
CA ALA A 241 6.63 -10.80 10.57
C ALA A 241 5.93 -10.62 11.93
N HIS A 242 5.55 -11.73 12.56
CA HIS A 242 5.01 -11.75 13.91
C HIS A 242 6.05 -12.21 14.94
N GLY A 243 6.82 -13.25 14.64
CA GLY A 243 7.79 -13.85 15.55
C GLY A 243 9.15 -13.17 15.51
N VAL A 244 9.80 -13.14 16.68
CA VAL A 244 11.10 -12.46 16.90
C VAL A 244 12.18 -12.92 15.94
N GLU A 245 12.35 -14.22 15.76
CA GLU A 245 13.42 -14.77 14.90
C GLU A 245 13.27 -14.34 13.43
N GLY A 246 12.03 -14.42 12.88
CA GLY A 246 11.78 -13.99 11.51
C GLY A 246 11.98 -12.48 11.34
N MET A 247 11.56 -11.67 12.33
CA MET A 247 11.84 -10.23 12.33
C MET A 247 13.34 -9.94 12.32
N GLN A 248 14.10 -10.61 13.18
CA GLN A 248 15.55 -10.37 13.29
C GLN A 248 16.29 -10.75 12.02
N ARG A 249 15.94 -11.88 11.37
CA ARG A 249 16.49 -12.25 10.04
C ARG A 249 16.18 -11.18 9.00
N ALA A 250 14.93 -10.74 8.93
CA ALA A 250 14.51 -9.72 8.00
C ALA A 250 15.25 -8.38 8.22
N ILE A 251 15.43 -7.96 9.48
CA ILE A 251 16.14 -6.72 9.82
C ILE A 251 17.63 -6.84 9.45
N ARG A 252 18.30 -7.94 9.81
CA ARG A 252 19.73 -8.13 9.48
C ARG A 252 19.97 -8.20 7.98
N ALA A 253 19.03 -8.79 7.24
CA ALA A 253 19.07 -8.84 5.78
C ALA A 253 18.77 -7.49 5.09
N GLY A 254 18.33 -6.46 5.84
CA GLY A 254 18.18 -5.10 5.30
C GLY A 254 16.79 -4.75 4.77
N VAL A 255 15.69 -5.46 5.17
CA VAL A 255 14.34 -5.05 4.78
C VAL A 255 14.05 -3.62 5.27
N ARG A 256 13.20 -2.89 4.56
CA ARG A 256 12.90 -1.49 4.85
C ARG A 256 11.84 -1.32 5.93
N THR A 257 10.83 -2.18 5.97
CA THR A 257 9.75 -2.13 6.95
C THR A 257 9.41 -3.52 7.47
N ILE A 258 9.00 -3.58 8.75
CA ILE A 258 8.40 -4.76 9.37
C ILE A 258 6.90 -4.48 9.50
N GLU A 259 6.09 -5.34 8.89
CA GLU A 259 4.64 -5.28 8.98
C GLU A 259 4.19 -6.11 10.19
N HIS A 260 3.21 -5.59 10.92
CA HIS A 260 2.65 -6.14 12.18
C HIS A 260 3.59 -6.05 13.38
N GLY A 261 4.72 -6.75 13.38
CA GLY A 261 5.70 -6.74 14.49
C GLY A 261 5.13 -7.17 15.84
N THR A 262 4.08 -8.00 15.85
CA THR A 262 3.20 -8.26 17.00
C THR A 262 3.92 -8.71 18.27
N LEU A 263 4.94 -9.55 18.11
CA LEU A 263 5.71 -10.12 19.23
C LEU A 263 7.11 -9.50 19.36
N MET A 264 7.29 -8.29 18.86
CA MET A 264 8.59 -7.61 18.89
C MET A 264 9.07 -7.40 20.33
N ASP A 265 10.27 -7.86 20.61
CA ASP A 265 10.96 -7.64 21.87
C ASP A 265 11.91 -6.43 21.82
N LYS A 266 12.41 -6.01 23.01
CA LYS A 266 13.33 -4.87 23.11
C LYS A 266 14.65 -5.05 22.32
N PRO A 267 15.31 -6.23 22.30
CA PRO A 267 16.47 -6.46 21.45
C PRO A 267 16.15 -6.26 19.96
N THR A 268 15.04 -6.80 19.45
CA THR A 268 14.62 -6.65 18.05
C THR A 268 14.35 -5.18 17.70
N ALA A 269 13.65 -4.44 18.56
CA ALA A 269 13.43 -3.01 18.36
C ALA A 269 14.74 -2.20 18.34
N ARG A 270 15.76 -2.64 19.09
CA ARG A 270 17.10 -2.00 19.04
C ARG A 270 17.83 -2.27 17.72
N LEU A 271 17.64 -3.44 17.11
CA LEU A 271 18.22 -3.75 15.79
C LEU A 271 17.63 -2.85 14.67
N MET A 272 16.42 -2.36 14.81
CA MET A 272 15.80 -1.46 13.84
C MET A 272 16.41 -0.05 13.84
N LYS A 273 16.94 0.42 14.97
CA LYS A 273 17.47 1.79 15.13
C LYS A 273 18.56 2.19 14.11
N PRO A 274 19.62 1.37 13.85
CA PRO A 274 20.72 1.76 12.98
C PRO A 274 20.34 1.89 11.50
N VAL A 275 19.26 1.24 11.09
CA VAL A 275 18.83 1.19 9.67
C VAL A 275 17.74 2.21 9.31
N SER A 276 17.51 3.20 10.17
CA SER A 276 16.51 4.27 9.95
C SER A 276 15.13 3.73 9.60
N TYR A 277 14.69 2.66 10.27
CA TYR A 277 13.31 2.20 10.16
C TYR A 277 12.37 3.29 10.66
N THR A 278 11.64 3.87 9.75
CA THR A 278 10.73 4.97 10.06
C THR A 278 9.31 4.51 10.37
N HIS A 279 8.96 3.27 10.03
CA HIS A 279 7.59 2.80 10.13
C HIS A 279 7.50 1.36 10.62
N LEU A 280 6.81 1.20 11.73
CA LEU A 280 6.19 -0.05 12.15
C LEU A 280 4.71 0.09 11.81
N THR A 281 4.19 -0.72 10.89
CA THR A 281 2.75 -0.77 10.66
C THR A 281 2.12 -1.65 11.72
N LEU A 282 1.27 -1.05 12.56
CA LEU A 282 0.48 -1.79 13.54
C LEU A 282 -0.52 -2.72 12.83
N PRO A 283 -0.94 -3.83 13.46
CA PRO A 283 -1.96 -4.69 12.90
C PRO A 283 -3.21 -3.87 12.58
N THR A 284 -3.65 -3.90 11.33
CA THR A 284 -4.99 -3.43 11.00
C THR A 284 -6.00 -4.40 11.65
N ASN A 285 -7.14 -3.89 12.12
CA ASN A 285 -8.18 -4.66 12.84
C ASN A 285 -8.74 -5.88 12.08
N ARG A 286 -8.13 -6.28 10.97
CA ARG A 286 -8.51 -7.42 10.14
C ARG A 286 -7.61 -8.64 10.27
N GLU A 287 -6.47 -8.52 10.96
CA GLU A 287 -5.48 -9.60 11.11
C GLU A 287 -5.31 -10.06 12.57
N VAL A 288 -6.19 -9.64 13.49
CA VAL A 288 -6.23 -10.09 14.88
C VAL A 288 -7.35 -11.08 15.08
#